data_de7576008598d2ce5cc67473e4a67305
#
_entry.id   de7576008598d2ce5cc67473e4a67305
#
_cell.length_a   1.000
_cell.length_b   1.000
_cell.length_c   1.000
_cell.angle_alpha   90.00
_cell.angle_beta   90.00
_cell.angle_gamma   90.00
#
_symmetry.space_group_name_H-M   'P 1'
#
loop_
_entity.id
_entity.type
_entity.pdbx_description
1 polymer ?
#
loop_
_entity_poly.entity_id
_entity_poly.type
_entity_poly.pdbx_seq_one_letter_code
_entity_poly.pdbx_strand_id
1 'polypeptide(L)'
;MKKQKIVVGSRDSKLAVMQTELVMKEIMRYNPEIELELITLKTTGDLILDQSLDKIGGKGLFVKELDQALLDGRIDIAIHSLKDMPMEENEELPIVALPKRGDARDVLVLPQGCEFVENEDKALYYQNIGSSSARRKLQIKKLIPDACTSIVRGNVITRLAKLDRGEYTSLILAAAGLQRVGLPQRISHFFSVEEMIPAAGQGILSIQARRDLDVEFLKYIKDDNTTYAALAERSFVRTLDGGCSSPIAAHATVKGEYIKLIGLYYNELTTEHRVAEAVDRKERAEIVGEQLALRLRGEIG
;
A
#
# COMPACT_ATOMS: atom_id res chain seq x y z
N MET A 1 14.18 -26.57 -26.17
CA MET A 1 14.94 -26.04 -25.03
C MET A 1 14.04 -26.16 -23.80
N LYS A 2 14.55 -26.57 -22.63
CA LYS A 2 13.77 -26.53 -21.40
C LYS A 2 13.48 -25.08 -21.07
N LYS A 3 12.20 -24.73 -20.82
CA LYS A 3 11.82 -23.41 -20.34
C LYS A 3 12.42 -23.20 -18.95
N GLN A 4 12.91 -21.99 -18.69
CA GLN A 4 13.30 -21.62 -17.33
C GLN A 4 12.02 -21.54 -16.48
N LYS A 5 11.97 -22.27 -15.39
CA LYS A 5 10.83 -22.26 -14.46
C LYS A 5 11.14 -21.34 -13.30
N ILE A 6 10.23 -20.43 -13.00
CA ILE A 6 10.29 -19.50 -11.86
C ILE A 6 9.07 -19.76 -10.99
N VAL A 7 9.31 -20.01 -9.71
CA VAL A 7 8.27 -20.25 -8.71
C VAL A 7 7.93 -18.93 -8.02
N VAL A 8 6.66 -18.51 -8.13
CA VAL A 8 6.15 -17.23 -7.63
C VAL A 8 5.35 -17.45 -6.36
N GLY A 9 5.78 -16.83 -5.26
CA GLY A 9 5.08 -16.87 -3.98
C GLY A 9 4.05 -15.76 -3.82
N SER A 10 2.90 -16.10 -3.26
CA SER A 10 1.84 -15.16 -2.88
C SER A 10 1.25 -15.53 -1.53
N ARG A 11 0.64 -14.55 -0.85
CA ARG A 11 -0.27 -14.84 0.27
C ARG A 11 -1.54 -15.53 -0.27
N ASP A 12 -2.12 -16.40 0.56
CA ASP A 12 -3.37 -17.12 0.26
C ASP A 12 -4.61 -16.22 0.52
N SER A 13 -4.59 -15.00 -0.01
CA SER A 13 -5.75 -14.12 0.01
C SER A 13 -6.16 -13.78 -1.43
N LYS A 14 -7.47 -13.70 -1.69
CA LYS A 14 -7.99 -13.42 -3.04
C LYS A 14 -7.32 -12.20 -3.69
N LEU A 15 -7.13 -11.12 -2.95
CA LEU A 15 -6.47 -9.92 -3.47
C LEU A 15 -4.99 -10.18 -3.78
N ALA A 16 -4.25 -10.85 -2.90
CA ALA A 16 -2.84 -11.14 -3.11
C ALA A 16 -2.63 -12.06 -4.32
N VAL A 17 -3.44 -13.11 -4.45
CA VAL A 17 -3.41 -14.00 -5.62
C VAL A 17 -3.66 -13.22 -6.91
N MET A 18 -4.71 -12.41 -6.97
CA MET A 18 -5.00 -11.59 -8.16
C MET A 18 -3.89 -10.59 -8.48
N GLN A 19 -3.26 -10.00 -7.46
CA GLN A 19 -2.11 -9.11 -7.65
C GLN A 19 -0.91 -9.86 -8.22
N THR A 20 -0.65 -11.07 -7.72
CA THR A 20 0.43 -11.94 -8.21
C THR A 20 0.18 -12.37 -9.66
N GLU A 21 -1.05 -12.77 -9.98
CA GLU A 21 -1.43 -13.14 -11.36
C GLU A 21 -1.28 -11.97 -12.34
N LEU A 22 -1.56 -10.72 -11.92
CA LEU A 22 -1.33 -9.53 -12.74
C LEU A 22 0.16 -9.36 -13.05
N VAL A 23 1.03 -9.51 -12.06
CA VAL A 23 2.49 -9.44 -12.26
C VAL A 23 2.99 -10.59 -13.13
N MET A 24 2.51 -11.82 -12.87
CA MET A 24 2.86 -12.99 -13.69
C MET A 24 2.50 -12.80 -15.16
N LYS A 25 1.30 -12.27 -15.44
CA LYS A 25 0.87 -11.96 -16.82
C LYS A 25 1.80 -10.95 -17.49
N GLU A 26 2.22 -9.93 -16.75
CA GLU A 26 3.15 -8.92 -17.28
C GLU A 26 4.53 -9.51 -17.53
N ILE A 27 5.06 -10.36 -16.63
CA ILE A 27 6.33 -11.08 -16.83
C ILE A 27 6.24 -11.94 -18.10
N MET A 28 5.22 -12.78 -18.24
CA MET A 28 5.04 -13.68 -19.40
C MET A 28 4.89 -12.93 -20.71
N ARG A 29 4.33 -11.72 -20.69
CA ARG A 29 4.18 -10.88 -21.90
C ARG A 29 5.52 -10.54 -22.52
N TYR A 30 6.55 -10.31 -21.70
CA TYR A 30 7.90 -9.94 -22.17
C TYR A 30 8.87 -11.14 -22.22
N ASN A 31 8.52 -12.25 -21.59
CA ASN A 31 9.38 -13.44 -21.48
C ASN A 31 8.56 -14.71 -21.77
N PRO A 32 8.14 -14.94 -23.03
CA PRO A 32 7.28 -16.10 -23.38
C PRO A 32 7.97 -17.46 -23.19
N GLU A 33 9.30 -17.46 -23.05
CA GLU A 33 10.14 -18.64 -22.80
C GLU A 33 10.16 -19.04 -21.31
N ILE A 34 9.69 -18.18 -20.39
CA ILE A 34 9.66 -18.49 -18.96
C ILE A 34 8.35 -19.20 -18.61
N GLU A 35 8.43 -20.21 -17.78
CA GLU A 35 7.29 -20.86 -17.14
C GLU A 35 7.15 -20.36 -15.71
N LEU A 36 5.98 -19.82 -15.36
CA LEU A 36 5.70 -19.34 -14.01
C LEU A 36 4.77 -20.29 -13.28
N GLU A 37 5.15 -20.72 -12.09
CA GLU A 37 4.33 -21.51 -11.18
C GLU A 37 3.97 -20.68 -9.95
N LEU A 38 2.68 -20.61 -9.60
CA LEU A 38 2.19 -19.90 -8.41
C LEU A 38 2.09 -20.85 -7.22
N ILE A 39 2.71 -20.46 -6.09
CA ILE A 39 2.53 -21.09 -4.78
C ILE A 39 1.92 -20.09 -3.82
N THR A 40 0.83 -20.46 -3.15
CA THR A 40 0.19 -19.64 -2.12
C THR A 40 0.56 -20.11 -0.73
N LEU A 41 0.83 -19.16 0.18
CA LEU A 41 1.17 -19.41 1.57
C LEU A 41 0.21 -18.64 2.49
N LYS A 42 -0.26 -19.31 3.54
CA LYS A 42 -1.00 -18.65 4.62
C LYS A 42 -0.01 -17.94 5.53
N THR A 43 -0.25 -16.66 5.78
CA THR A 43 0.60 -15.89 6.70
C THR A 43 -0.04 -15.77 8.07
N THR A 44 0.77 -15.57 9.10
CA THR A 44 0.30 -15.32 10.47
C THR A 44 -0.69 -14.16 10.52
N GLY A 45 -0.45 -13.10 9.72
CA GLY A 45 -1.36 -11.96 9.62
C GLY A 45 -2.73 -12.28 9.00
N ASP A 46 -2.83 -13.34 8.19
CA ASP A 46 -4.10 -13.83 7.63
C ASP A 46 -4.91 -14.65 8.64
N LEU A 47 -4.24 -15.27 9.60
CA LEU A 47 -4.86 -16.14 10.62
C LEU A 47 -5.42 -15.34 11.81
N ILE A 48 -4.82 -14.21 12.16
CA ILE A 48 -5.22 -13.40 13.33
C ILE A 48 -6.27 -12.37 12.90
N LEU A 49 -7.53 -12.70 13.11
CA LEU A 49 -8.67 -11.85 12.76
C LEU A 49 -9.21 -11.03 13.95
N ASP A 50 -8.92 -11.43 15.20
CA ASP A 50 -9.62 -10.95 16.41
C ASP A 50 -8.85 -9.84 17.16
N GLN A 51 -7.60 -9.56 16.81
CA GLN A 51 -6.78 -8.55 17.49
C GLN A 51 -6.34 -7.44 16.53
N SER A 52 -6.13 -6.22 17.05
CA SER A 52 -5.58 -5.13 16.24
C SER A 52 -4.10 -5.42 15.90
N LEU A 53 -3.68 -5.13 14.66
CA LEU A 53 -2.30 -5.34 14.22
C LEU A 53 -1.29 -4.61 15.13
N ASP A 54 -1.70 -3.47 15.70
CA ASP A 54 -0.90 -2.68 16.64
C ASP A 54 -0.62 -3.41 17.96
N LYS A 55 -1.53 -4.31 18.39
CA LYS A 55 -1.38 -5.09 19.62
C LYS A 55 -0.57 -6.37 19.45
N ILE A 56 -0.44 -6.86 18.23
CA ILE A 56 0.28 -8.11 17.92
C ILE A 56 1.79 -7.87 17.82
N GLY A 57 2.22 -6.59 17.73
CA GLY A 57 3.62 -6.16 17.92
C GLY A 57 4.63 -6.74 16.94
N GLY A 58 4.23 -7.22 15.78
CA GLY A 58 5.12 -7.88 14.84
C GLY A 58 5.36 -7.10 13.54
N LYS A 59 6.54 -6.50 13.37
CA LYS A 59 7.01 -6.10 12.04
C LYS A 59 6.98 -7.33 11.13
N GLY A 60 6.38 -7.20 9.93
CA GLY A 60 6.44 -8.26 8.92
C GLY A 60 5.45 -9.41 9.07
N LEU A 61 4.31 -9.25 9.77
CA LEU A 61 3.27 -10.29 9.95
C LEU A 61 2.74 -10.89 8.64
N PHE A 62 2.91 -10.20 7.52
CA PHE A 62 2.43 -10.61 6.21
C PHE A 62 3.53 -11.08 5.26
N VAL A 63 4.80 -11.03 5.69
CA VAL A 63 5.95 -11.35 4.81
C VAL A 63 6.79 -12.52 5.32
N LYS A 64 6.78 -12.83 6.62
CA LYS A 64 7.67 -13.81 7.24
C LYS A 64 7.67 -15.19 6.58
N GLU A 65 6.49 -15.71 6.26
CA GLU A 65 6.35 -17.04 5.65
C GLU A 65 6.85 -17.05 4.19
N LEU A 66 6.68 -15.92 3.48
CA LEU A 66 7.21 -15.73 2.13
C LEU A 66 8.73 -15.52 2.17
N ASP A 67 9.24 -14.72 3.12
CA ASP A 67 10.68 -14.55 3.33
C ASP A 67 11.36 -15.88 3.60
N GLN A 68 10.81 -16.73 4.49
CA GLN A 68 11.34 -18.06 4.76
C GLN A 68 11.28 -18.95 3.52
N ALA A 69 10.21 -18.86 2.73
CA ALA A 69 10.09 -19.66 1.51
C ALA A 69 11.09 -19.23 0.42
N LEU A 70 11.45 -17.94 0.36
CA LEU A 70 12.52 -17.42 -0.49
C LEU A 70 13.88 -17.96 -0.04
N LEU A 71 14.20 -17.86 1.26
CA LEU A 71 15.46 -18.35 1.83
C LEU A 71 15.63 -19.85 1.65
N ASP A 72 14.56 -20.62 1.83
CA ASP A 72 14.55 -22.08 1.65
C ASP A 72 14.61 -22.51 0.17
N GLY A 73 14.50 -21.58 -0.77
CA GLY A 73 14.43 -21.88 -2.21
C GLY A 73 13.15 -22.58 -2.65
N ARG A 74 12.08 -22.53 -1.85
CA ARG A 74 10.75 -23.07 -2.22
C ARG A 74 10.03 -22.19 -3.23
N ILE A 75 10.32 -20.89 -3.23
CA ILE A 75 9.90 -19.90 -4.20
C ILE A 75 11.10 -19.09 -4.66
N ASP A 76 11.06 -18.55 -5.87
CA ASP A 76 12.12 -17.73 -6.45
C ASP A 76 11.87 -16.26 -6.24
N ILE A 77 10.63 -15.83 -6.42
CA ILE A 77 10.17 -14.44 -6.20
C ILE A 77 8.90 -14.43 -5.35
N ALA A 78 8.69 -13.36 -4.59
CA ALA A 78 7.46 -13.11 -3.83
C ALA A 78 6.84 -11.76 -4.25
N ILE A 79 5.51 -11.73 -4.37
CA ILE A 79 4.77 -10.53 -4.74
C ILE A 79 4.04 -9.97 -3.53
N HIS A 80 4.24 -8.67 -3.26
CA HIS A 80 3.63 -7.98 -2.13
C HIS A 80 2.99 -6.64 -2.54
N SER A 81 2.08 -6.14 -1.73
CA SER A 81 1.74 -4.72 -1.72
C SER A 81 2.83 -3.97 -0.97
N LEU A 82 3.50 -3.01 -1.60
CA LEU A 82 4.67 -2.33 -1.02
C LEU A 82 4.38 -1.66 0.32
N LYS A 83 3.17 -1.12 0.51
CA LYS A 83 2.75 -0.49 1.77
C LYS A 83 2.68 -1.44 2.97
N ASP A 84 2.61 -2.75 2.71
CA ASP A 84 2.52 -3.79 3.74
C ASP A 84 3.92 -4.38 4.05
N MET A 85 4.95 -4.01 3.27
CA MET A 85 6.35 -4.40 3.48
C MET A 85 6.96 -3.61 4.65
N PRO A 86 7.88 -4.21 5.41
CA PRO A 86 8.69 -3.48 6.39
C PRO A 86 9.41 -2.29 5.75
N MET A 87 9.56 -1.19 6.50
CA MET A 87 10.33 -0.02 6.03
C MET A 87 11.83 -0.30 5.98
N GLU A 88 12.32 -1.19 6.82
CA GLU A 88 13.70 -1.68 6.80
C GLU A 88 13.88 -2.65 5.64
N GLU A 89 15.00 -2.57 4.96
CA GLU A 89 15.33 -3.47 3.88
C GLU A 89 16.01 -4.73 4.41
N ASN A 90 15.67 -5.87 3.82
CA ASN A 90 16.36 -7.12 4.06
C ASN A 90 17.42 -7.29 2.97
N GLU A 91 18.71 -7.25 3.35
CA GLU A 91 19.81 -7.34 2.40
C GLU A 91 19.88 -8.70 1.66
N GLU A 92 19.41 -9.77 2.28
CA GLU A 92 19.37 -11.11 1.67
C GLU A 92 18.17 -11.26 0.71
N LEU A 93 17.11 -10.50 0.97
CA LEU A 93 15.84 -10.54 0.24
C LEU A 93 15.43 -9.14 -0.25
N PRO A 94 16.19 -8.50 -1.15
CA PRO A 94 15.89 -7.16 -1.63
C PRO A 94 14.59 -7.12 -2.45
N ILE A 95 14.01 -5.93 -2.52
CA ILE A 95 12.98 -5.62 -3.51
C ILE A 95 13.71 -5.42 -4.85
N VAL A 96 13.50 -6.34 -5.78
CA VAL A 96 14.23 -6.38 -7.05
C VAL A 96 13.53 -5.67 -8.21
N ALA A 97 12.21 -5.48 -8.10
CA ALA A 97 11.45 -4.73 -9.10
C ALA A 97 10.18 -4.11 -8.50
N LEU A 98 9.83 -2.93 -9.00
CA LEU A 98 8.58 -2.24 -8.74
C LEU A 98 7.89 -1.99 -10.08
N PRO A 99 6.81 -2.70 -10.40
CA PRO A 99 6.00 -2.42 -11.58
C PRO A 99 5.31 -1.06 -11.49
N LYS A 100 4.82 -0.57 -12.62
CA LYS A 100 4.10 0.69 -12.70
C LYS A 100 2.99 0.78 -11.64
N ARG A 101 2.99 1.90 -10.91
CA ARG A 101 2.04 2.19 -9.83
C ARG A 101 0.60 2.23 -10.34
N GLY A 102 -0.32 1.57 -9.64
CA GLY A 102 -1.75 1.77 -9.79
C GLY A 102 -2.24 3.02 -9.05
N ASP A 103 -3.57 3.25 -9.03
CA ASP A 103 -4.15 4.40 -8.36
C ASP A 103 -3.86 4.39 -6.86
N ALA A 104 -3.10 5.38 -6.40
CA ALA A 104 -2.68 5.50 -4.99
C ALA A 104 -3.78 6.05 -4.08
N ARG A 105 -4.84 6.64 -4.63
CA ARG A 105 -5.87 7.35 -3.85
C ARG A 105 -6.62 6.44 -2.91
N ASP A 106 -7.10 7.04 -1.84
CA ASP A 106 -8.16 6.46 -1.03
C ASP A 106 -9.52 6.80 -1.62
N VAL A 107 -10.50 5.95 -1.35
CA VAL A 107 -11.86 6.09 -1.90
C VAL A 107 -12.91 5.83 -0.84
N LEU A 108 -14.02 6.53 -0.95
CA LEU A 108 -15.24 6.23 -0.20
C LEU A 108 -16.03 5.18 -0.97
N VAL A 109 -16.57 4.22 -0.25
CA VAL A 109 -17.44 3.17 -0.77
C VAL A 109 -18.71 3.16 0.05
N LEU A 110 -19.86 3.28 -0.61
CA LEU A 110 -21.19 3.20 -0.02
C LEU A 110 -21.79 1.79 -0.17
N PRO A 111 -22.84 1.46 0.57
CA PRO A 111 -23.60 0.22 0.37
C PRO A 111 -24.04 0.09 -1.09
N GLN A 112 -24.21 -1.15 -1.54
CA GLN A 112 -24.62 -1.42 -2.92
C GLN A 112 -25.97 -0.77 -3.22
N GLY A 113 -26.03 -0.03 -4.35
CA GLY A 113 -27.23 0.70 -4.77
C GLY A 113 -27.36 2.11 -4.19
N CYS A 114 -26.46 2.54 -3.32
CA CYS A 114 -26.37 3.92 -2.86
C CYS A 114 -25.45 4.74 -3.77
N GLU A 115 -25.85 5.96 -4.08
CA GLU A 115 -25.06 6.93 -4.83
C GLU A 115 -24.50 8.01 -3.92
N PHE A 116 -23.29 8.49 -4.23
CA PHE A 116 -22.70 9.63 -3.54
C PHE A 116 -23.18 10.92 -4.20
N VAL A 117 -23.88 11.76 -3.43
CA VAL A 117 -24.36 13.06 -3.90
C VAL A 117 -23.58 14.15 -3.17
N GLU A 118 -22.87 14.98 -3.93
CA GLU A 118 -21.91 15.95 -3.39
C GLU A 118 -22.55 17.06 -2.55
N ASN A 119 -23.82 17.41 -2.85
CA ASN A 119 -24.56 18.50 -2.22
C ASN A 119 -25.60 18.03 -1.19
N GLU A 120 -25.72 16.73 -0.92
CA GLU A 120 -26.59 16.22 0.14
C GLU A 120 -25.90 16.28 1.50
N ASP A 121 -26.68 16.05 2.56
CA ASP A 121 -26.17 16.01 3.93
C ASP A 121 -25.10 14.90 4.07
N LYS A 122 -23.85 15.32 3.88
CA LYS A 122 -22.68 14.43 3.97
C LYS A 122 -22.60 13.70 5.31
N ALA A 123 -23.29 14.19 6.35
CA ALA A 123 -23.32 13.56 7.67
C ALA A 123 -23.76 12.09 7.58
N LEU A 124 -24.70 11.75 6.69
CA LEU A 124 -25.19 10.38 6.54
C LEU A 124 -24.09 9.38 6.12
N TYR A 125 -23.17 9.79 5.26
CA TYR A 125 -22.10 8.92 4.78
C TYR A 125 -21.00 8.67 5.82
N TYR A 126 -20.85 9.57 6.79
CA TYR A 126 -19.73 9.63 7.73
C TYR A 126 -20.09 9.28 9.18
N GLN A 127 -21.32 8.79 9.44
CA GLN A 127 -21.79 8.43 10.78
C GLN A 127 -21.10 7.20 11.36
N ASN A 128 -20.74 6.23 10.51
CA ASN A 128 -20.06 5.01 10.94
C ASN A 128 -19.17 4.48 9.80
N ILE A 129 -18.00 5.07 9.62
CA ILE A 129 -17.05 4.72 8.57
C ILE A 129 -16.24 3.50 9.02
N GLY A 130 -16.30 2.42 8.25
CA GLY A 130 -15.44 1.26 8.48
C GLY A 130 -14.00 1.55 8.03
N SER A 131 -13.09 1.77 8.99
CA SER A 131 -11.65 1.91 8.74
C SER A 131 -10.83 1.49 9.95
N SER A 132 -9.79 0.67 9.73
CA SER A 132 -8.81 0.32 10.78
C SER A 132 -7.51 1.11 10.68
N SER A 133 -7.36 1.99 9.67
CA SER A 133 -6.15 2.77 9.45
C SER A 133 -6.15 4.04 10.29
N ALA A 134 -5.16 4.20 11.19
CA ALA A 134 -4.96 5.41 11.96
C ALA A 134 -4.80 6.64 11.05
N ARG A 135 -4.05 6.50 9.95
CA ARG A 135 -3.86 7.52 8.92
C ARG A 135 -5.19 8.03 8.34
N ARG A 136 -6.08 7.11 7.93
CA ARG A 136 -7.39 7.47 7.37
C ARG A 136 -8.30 8.11 8.41
N LYS A 137 -8.30 7.56 9.63
CA LYS A 137 -9.08 8.12 10.75
C LYS A 137 -8.68 9.55 11.07
N LEU A 138 -7.37 9.84 11.12
CA LEU A 138 -6.86 11.18 11.36
C LEU A 138 -7.31 12.14 10.26
N GLN A 139 -7.12 11.78 9.00
CA GLN A 139 -7.39 12.66 7.88
C GLN A 139 -8.88 12.88 7.64
N ILE A 140 -9.73 11.85 7.76
CA ILE A 140 -11.18 12.02 7.61
C ILE A 140 -11.77 12.89 8.72
N LYS A 141 -11.24 12.76 9.94
CA LYS A 141 -11.65 13.61 11.08
C LYS A 141 -11.30 15.08 10.87
N LYS A 142 -10.20 15.35 10.13
CA LYS A 142 -9.81 16.70 9.74
C LYS A 142 -10.72 17.27 8.65
N LEU A 143 -11.06 16.46 7.65
CA LEU A 143 -11.96 16.86 6.56
C LEU A 143 -13.40 17.05 7.04
N ILE A 144 -13.86 16.18 7.93
CA ILE A 144 -15.23 16.12 8.43
C ILE A 144 -15.15 15.90 9.94
N PRO A 145 -15.18 16.98 10.75
CA PRO A 145 -15.01 16.93 12.20
C PRO A 145 -15.96 15.97 12.91
N ASP A 146 -17.18 15.82 12.40
CA ASP A 146 -18.22 14.96 12.99
C ASP A 146 -18.15 13.50 12.50
N ALA A 147 -17.20 13.16 11.61
CA ALA A 147 -17.04 11.79 11.12
C ALA A 147 -16.74 10.83 12.25
N CYS A 148 -17.48 9.72 12.32
CA CYS A 148 -17.26 8.61 13.23
C CYS A 148 -16.63 7.43 12.50
N THR A 149 -15.63 6.79 13.12
CA THR A 149 -14.93 5.65 12.51
C THR A 149 -14.99 4.44 13.41
N SER A 150 -15.28 3.28 12.82
CA SER A 150 -15.28 1.98 13.49
C SER A 150 -14.27 1.03 12.85
N ILE A 151 -13.73 0.10 13.65
CA ILE A 151 -12.78 -0.89 13.15
C ILE A 151 -13.49 -1.85 12.19
N VAL A 152 -12.92 -2.04 11.00
CA VAL A 152 -13.36 -3.06 10.04
C VAL A 152 -12.22 -4.02 9.74
N ARG A 153 -12.47 -5.31 9.84
CA ARG A 153 -11.51 -6.39 9.58
C ARG A 153 -11.94 -7.27 8.42
N GLY A 154 -10.96 -8.00 7.87
CA GLY A 154 -11.11 -8.87 6.73
C GLY A 154 -10.49 -8.30 5.46
N ASN A 155 -10.48 -9.09 4.39
CA ASN A 155 -10.06 -8.65 3.06
C ASN A 155 -11.10 -7.70 2.44
N VAL A 156 -10.80 -7.15 1.26
CA VAL A 156 -11.68 -6.19 0.57
C VAL A 156 -13.10 -6.75 0.39
N ILE A 157 -13.22 -8.00 -0.04
CA ILE A 157 -14.54 -8.64 -0.28
C ILE A 157 -15.33 -8.78 1.02
N THR A 158 -14.67 -9.23 2.09
CA THR A 158 -15.29 -9.37 3.41
C THR A 158 -15.78 -8.02 3.93
N ARG A 159 -14.99 -6.94 3.73
CA ARG A 159 -15.37 -5.59 4.17
C ARG A 159 -16.56 -5.07 3.38
N LEU A 160 -16.59 -5.28 2.06
CA LEU A 160 -17.75 -4.92 1.23
C LEU A 160 -19.00 -5.66 1.66
N ALA A 161 -18.90 -6.98 1.95
CA ALA A 161 -20.03 -7.74 2.44
C ALA A 161 -20.58 -7.24 3.79
N LYS A 162 -19.70 -6.76 4.68
CA LYS A 162 -20.12 -6.13 5.95
C LYS A 162 -20.82 -4.79 5.70
N LEU A 163 -20.31 -3.98 4.77
CA LEU A 163 -20.93 -2.72 4.35
C LEU A 163 -22.36 -2.98 3.82
N ASP A 164 -22.49 -3.94 2.90
CA ASP A 164 -23.76 -4.26 2.24
C ASP A 164 -24.80 -4.87 3.19
N ARG A 165 -24.37 -5.43 4.35
CA ARG A 165 -25.25 -5.83 5.45
C ARG A 165 -25.64 -4.68 6.39
N GLY A 166 -25.16 -3.46 6.15
CA GLY A 166 -25.48 -2.28 6.98
C GLY A 166 -24.67 -2.17 8.28
N GLU A 167 -23.56 -2.93 8.43
CA GLU A 167 -22.69 -2.80 9.62
C GLU A 167 -21.97 -1.45 9.66
N TYR A 168 -21.85 -0.78 8.51
CA TYR A 168 -21.22 0.54 8.33
C TYR A 168 -22.05 1.42 7.38
N THR A 169 -21.98 2.73 7.53
CA THR A 169 -22.58 3.67 6.56
C THR A 169 -21.70 3.84 5.32
N SER A 170 -20.37 3.67 5.48
CA SER A 170 -19.41 3.70 4.38
C SER A 170 -18.11 2.98 4.76
N LEU A 171 -17.25 2.76 3.77
CA LEU A 171 -15.87 2.30 3.98
C LEU A 171 -14.89 3.29 3.33
N ILE A 172 -13.70 3.42 3.91
CA ILE A 172 -12.55 4.04 3.22
C ILE A 172 -11.57 2.94 2.85
N LEU A 173 -11.37 2.75 1.54
CA LEU A 173 -10.51 1.72 0.97
C LEU A 173 -9.48 2.35 0.02
N ALA A 174 -8.45 1.58 -0.40
CA ALA A 174 -7.53 1.99 -1.45
C ALA A 174 -8.12 1.66 -2.82
N ALA A 175 -8.13 2.61 -3.75
CA ALA A 175 -8.62 2.45 -5.12
C ALA A 175 -7.99 1.25 -5.82
N ALA A 176 -6.66 1.14 -5.78
CA ALA A 176 -5.93 0.01 -6.39
C ALA A 176 -6.41 -1.36 -5.88
N GLY A 177 -6.85 -1.47 -4.62
CA GLY A 177 -7.38 -2.72 -4.08
C GLY A 177 -8.68 -3.14 -4.76
N LEU A 178 -9.63 -2.21 -4.92
CA LEU A 178 -10.91 -2.44 -5.60
C LEU A 178 -10.72 -2.72 -7.09
N GLN A 179 -9.87 -1.94 -7.77
CA GLN A 179 -9.57 -2.11 -9.18
C GLN A 179 -8.97 -3.49 -9.47
N ARG A 180 -8.03 -3.95 -8.62
CA ARG A 180 -7.36 -5.25 -8.78
C ARG A 180 -8.27 -6.45 -8.55
N VAL A 181 -9.28 -6.32 -7.69
CA VAL A 181 -10.30 -7.39 -7.54
C VAL A 181 -11.47 -7.26 -8.53
N GLY A 182 -11.38 -6.38 -9.53
CA GLY A 182 -12.39 -6.22 -10.56
C GLY A 182 -13.67 -5.52 -10.09
N LEU A 183 -13.58 -4.70 -9.05
CA LEU A 183 -14.71 -3.99 -8.45
C LEU A 183 -14.56 -2.45 -8.47
N PRO A 184 -14.05 -1.83 -9.57
CA PRO A 184 -13.93 -0.38 -9.65
C PRO A 184 -15.28 0.34 -9.55
N GLN A 185 -16.38 -0.31 -9.98
CA GLN A 185 -17.74 0.22 -9.92
C GLN A 185 -18.29 0.39 -8.49
N ARG A 186 -17.61 -0.18 -7.48
CA ARG A 186 -17.96 0.00 -6.07
C ARG A 186 -17.40 1.30 -5.48
N ILE A 187 -16.58 2.03 -6.24
CA ILE A 187 -16.03 3.31 -5.81
C ILE A 187 -17.11 4.36 -5.95
N SER A 188 -17.53 4.95 -4.83
CA SER A 188 -18.56 5.99 -4.81
C SER A 188 -17.95 7.39 -4.92
N HIS A 189 -16.76 7.62 -4.31
CA HIS A 189 -16.04 8.89 -4.38
C HIS A 189 -14.55 8.68 -4.24
N PHE A 190 -13.75 9.42 -5.01
CA PHE A 190 -12.28 9.45 -4.90
C PHE A 190 -11.86 10.67 -4.07
N PHE A 191 -11.15 10.45 -2.98
CA PHE A 191 -10.44 11.56 -2.32
C PHE A 191 -9.25 11.97 -3.17
N SER A 192 -9.02 13.26 -3.35
CA SER A 192 -7.76 13.76 -3.92
C SER A 192 -6.59 13.43 -2.97
N VAL A 193 -5.37 13.49 -3.49
CA VAL A 193 -4.17 13.24 -2.68
C VAL A 193 -4.02 14.29 -1.58
N GLU A 194 -4.46 15.51 -1.83
CA GLU A 194 -4.44 16.62 -0.88
C GLU A 194 -5.49 16.47 0.22
N GLU A 195 -6.68 15.91 -0.10
CA GLU A 195 -7.73 15.62 0.89
C GLU A 195 -7.35 14.43 1.78
N MET A 196 -6.76 13.40 1.18
CA MET A 196 -6.36 12.21 1.93
C MET A 196 -5.04 11.65 1.38
N ILE A 197 -3.93 12.10 1.97
CA ILE A 197 -2.60 11.69 1.58
C ILE A 197 -2.48 10.17 1.77
N PRO A 198 -2.11 9.41 0.71
CA PRO A 198 -1.99 7.96 0.75
C PRO A 198 -0.93 7.45 1.73
N ALA A 199 -1.01 6.17 2.08
CA ALA A 199 0.09 5.49 2.76
C ALA A 199 1.28 5.37 1.80
N ALA A 200 2.51 5.43 2.33
CA ALA A 200 3.72 5.18 1.55
C ALA A 200 3.63 3.82 0.83
N GLY A 201 3.91 3.81 -0.46
CA GLY A 201 3.81 2.62 -1.31
C GLY A 201 2.38 2.18 -1.67
N GLN A 202 1.34 2.95 -1.32
CA GLN A 202 -0.03 2.60 -1.70
C GLN A 202 -0.17 2.60 -3.22
N GLY A 203 -0.77 1.54 -3.77
CA GLY A 203 -0.92 1.32 -5.21
C GLY A 203 0.28 0.63 -5.87
N ILE A 204 1.42 0.49 -5.19
CA ILE A 204 2.62 -0.16 -5.71
C ILE A 204 2.63 -1.63 -5.32
N LEU A 205 2.94 -2.51 -6.29
CA LEU A 205 3.34 -3.89 -6.05
C LEU A 205 4.86 -3.96 -5.98
N SER A 206 5.39 -4.84 -5.15
CA SER A 206 6.82 -5.11 -5.06
C SER A 206 7.12 -6.57 -5.34
N ILE A 207 8.21 -6.81 -6.04
CA ILE A 207 8.75 -8.12 -6.30
C ILE A 207 10.00 -8.25 -5.47
N GLN A 208 10.00 -9.21 -4.57
CA GLN A 208 11.11 -9.56 -3.68
C GLN A 208 11.74 -10.87 -4.16
N ALA A 209 13.05 -10.98 -4.08
CA ALA A 209 13.78 -12.18 -4.45
C ALA A 209 15.03 -12.34 -3.59
N ARG A 210 15.66 -13.52 -3.63
CA ARG A 210 17.02 -13.69 -3.10
C ARG A 210 18.00 -12.82 -3.88
N ARG A 211 19.03 -12.34 -3.21
CA ARG A 211 20.07 -11.47 -3.80
C ARG A 211 20.84 -12.13 -4.94
N ASP A 212 20.97 -13.44 -4.90
CA ASP A 212 21.72 -14.24 -5.89
C ASP A 212 20.90 -14.67 -7.11
N LEU A 213 19.59 -14.40 -7.12
CA LEU A 213 18.75 -14.72 -8.26
C LEU A 213 19.02 -13.77 -9.43
N ASP A 214 19.24 -14.36 -10.61
CA ASP A 214 19.24 -13.57 -11.85
C ASP A 214 17.83 -13.05 -12.14
N VAL A 215 17.65 -11.74 -12.09
CA VAL A 215 16.37 -11.04 -12.23
C VAL A 215 16.25 -10.28 -13.56
N GLU A 216 17.09 -10.58 -14.56
CA GLU A 216 17.09 -9.90 -15.87
C GLU A 216 15.70 -9.97 -16.54
N PHE A 217 14.94 -11.06 -16.31
CA PHE A 217 13.57 -11.21 -16.83
C PHE A 217 12.57 -10.18 -16.28
N LEU A 218 12.91 -9.45 -15.21
CA LEU A 218 12.06 -8.41 -14.64
C LEU A 218 12.32 -7.01 -15.22
N LYS A 219 13.34 -6.83 -16.07
CA LYS A 219 13.79 -5.50 -16.55
C LYS A 219 12.69 -4.68 -17.24
N TYR A 220 11.81 -5.35 -17.99
CA TYR A 220 10.75 -4.67 -18.77
C TYR A 220 9.50 -4.33 -17.95
N ILE A 221 9.37 -4.87 -16.75
CA ILE A 221 8.26 -4.54 -15.83
C ILE A 221 8.66 -3.54 -14.76
N LYS A 222 9.95 -3.26 -14.59
CA LYS A 222 10.44 -2.19 -13.72
C LYS A 222 9.96 -0.83 -14.23
N ASP A 223 9.48 0.01 -13.32
CA ASP A 223 9.10 1.39 -13.61
C ASP A 223 9.93 2.34 -12.75
N ASP A 224 10.77 3.12 -13.41
CA ASP A 224 11.71 4.03 -12.72
C ASP A 224 10.98 5.11 -11.93
N ASN A 225 9.88 5.65 -12.47
CA ASN A 225 9.10 6.66 -11.77
C ASN A 225 8.46 6.11 -10.49
N THR A 226 7.96 4.87 -10.55
CA THR A 226 7.46 4.15 -9.37
C THR A 226 8.58 3.90 -8.36
N THR A 227 9.79 3.57 -8.83
CA THR A 227 10.95 3.32 -7.99
C THR A 227 11.35 4.59 -7.24
N TYR A 228 11.50 5.73 -7.92
CA TYR A 228 11.80 7.01 -7.28
C TYR A 228 10.70 7.43 -6.30
N ALA A 229 9.43 7.26 -6.66
CA ALA A 229 8.32 7.56 -5.76
C ALA A 229 8.37 6.70 -4.49
N ALA A 230 8.61 5.40 -4.63
CA ALA A 230 8.74 4.48 -3.51
C ALA A 230 9.90 4.83 -2.58
N LEU A 231 11.07 5.19 -3.15
CA LEU A 231 12.25 5.62 -2.40
C LEU A 231 11.94 6.85 -1.54
N ALA A 232 11.34 7.90 -2.12
CA ALA A 232 11.00 9.13 -1.39
C ALA A 232 9.98 8.86 -0.26
N GLU A 233 8.91 8.13 -0.57
CA GLU A 233 7.84 7.83 0.38
C GLU A 233 8.33 6.95 1.55
N ARG A 234 9.12 5.90 1.26
CA ARG A 234 9.67 5.00 2.29
C ARG A 234 10.73 5.69 3.13
N SER A 235 11.62 6.51 2.52
CA SER A 235 12.61 7.32 3.24
C SER A 235 11.92 8.26 4.24
N PHE A 236 10.85 8.95 3.81
CA PHE A 236 10.05 9.82 4.68
C PHE A 236 9.50 9.07 5.91
N VAL A 237 8.86 7.92 5.69
CA VAL A 237 8.26 7.13 6.78
C VAL A 237 9.32 6.52 7.68
N ARG A 238 10.44 6.03 7.13
CA ARG A 238 11.58 5.46 7.87
C ARG A 238 12.22 6.51 8.78
N THR A 239 12.46 7.72 8.30
CA THR A 239 13.05 8.83 9.08
C THR A 239 12.16 9.24 10.25
N LEU A 240 10.84 9.06 10.13
CA LEU A 240 9.88 9.36 11.21
C LEU A 240 9.64 8.16 12.17
N ASP A 241 10.42 7.09 12.05
CA ASP A 241 10.25 5.84 12.80
C ASP A 241 8.82 5.27 12.65
N GLY A 242 8.17 5.57 11.52
CA GLY A 242 6.82 5.17 11.24
C GLY A 242 6.72 3.74 10.73
N GLY A 243 5.55 3.15 10.89
CA GLY A 243 5.21 1.81 10.39
C GLY A 243 3.79 1.78 9.82
N CYS A 244 3.31 0.58 9.48
CA CYS A 244 1.98 0.38 8.87
C CYS A 244 0.82 0.86 9.76
N SER A 245 1.03 0.98 11.08
CA SER A 245 0.04 1.42 12.06
C SER A 245 0.09 2.92 12.38
N SER A 246 1.20 3.58 12.06
CA SER A 246 1.38 5.00 12.36
C SER A 246 0.44 5.89 11.52
N PRO A 247 -0.05 7.02 12.07
CA PRO A 247 -0.86 7.98 11.32
C PRO A 247 -0.02 8.88 10.41
N ILE A 248 1.05 8.34 9.83
CA ILE A 248 1.96 8.99 8.88
C ILE A 248 1.49 8.68 7.47
N ALA A 249 1.65 9.65 6.56
CA ALA A 249 1.31 9.53 5.16
C ALA A 249 2.39 10.14 4.28
N ALA A 250 2.62 9.54 3.11
CA ALA A 250 3.53 10.09 2.12
C ALA A 250 3.09 9.68 0.72
N HIS A 251 3.10 10.64 -0.21
CA HIS A 251 2.83 10.36 -1.62
C HIS A 251 3.75 11.18 -2.51
N ALA A 252 4.46 10.49 -3.40
CA ALA A 252 5.35 11.11 -4.37
C ALA A 252 4.84 10.96 -5.80
N THR A 253 5.04 11.99 -6.60
CA THR A 253 4.74 12.02 -8.04
C THR A 253 5.98 12.45 -8.80
N VAL A 254 6.38 11.69 -9.80
CA VAL A 254 7.50 12.03 -10.69
C VAL A 254 6.96 12.63 -11.99
N LYS A 255 7.47 13.79 -12.37
CA LYS A 255 7.18 14.47 -13.65
C LYS A 255 8.49 14.91 -14.31
N GLY A 256 8.84 14.24 -15.39
CA GLY A 256 10.13 14.45 -16.07
C GLY A 256 11.31 14.16 -15.14
N GLU A 257 12.14 15.15 -14.87
CA GLU A 257 13.34 15.05 -14.02
C GLU A 257 13.07 15.41 -12.55
N TYR A 258 11.83 15.74 -12.20
CA TYR A 258 11.50 16.21 -10.86
C TYR A 258 10.57 15.26 -10.14
N ILE A 259 10.76 15.17 -8.83
CA ILE A 259 9.88 14.48 -7.89
C ILE A 259 9.23 15.49 -6.94
N LYS A 260 7.91 15.40 -6.79
CA LYS A 260 7.16 16.12 -5.76
C LYS A 260 6.70 15.11 -4.72
N LEU A 261 7.04 15.35 -3.45
CA LEU A 261 6.58 14.57 -2.30
C LEU A 261 5.69 15.43 -1.42
N ILE A 262 4.51 14.93 -1.09
CA ILE A 262 3.66 15.45 -0.01
C ILE A 262 3.72 14.49 1.17
N GLY A 263 3.95 15.00 2.38
CA GLY A 263 4.05 14.22 3.60
C GLY A 263 3.13 14.74 4.71
N LEU A 264 2.58 13.82 5.49
CA LEU A 264 1.86 14.11 6.73
C LEU A 264 2.59 13.44 7.89
N TYR A 265 2.94 14.23 8.87
CA TYR A 265 3.47 13.81 10.16
C TYR A 265 2.44 14.09 11.25
N TYR A 266 2.30 13.15 12.17
CA TYR A 266 1.47 13.30 13.37
C TYR A 266 2.31 13.02 14.60
N ASN A 267 2.31 13.97 15.53
CA ASN A 267 2.97 13.83 16.80
C ASN A 267 1.95 13.28 17.83
N GLU A 268 2.16 12.04 18.28
CA GLU A 268 1.25 11.39 19.22
C GLU A 268 1.24 12.05 20.61
N LEU A 269 2.35 12.71 21.01
CA LEU A 269 2.47 13.36 22.30
C LEU A 269 1.72 14.72 22.35
N THR A 270 1.84 15.50 21.26
CA THR A 270 1.19 16.84 21.19
C THR A 270 -0.16 16.80 20.47
N THR A 271 -0.51 15.66 19.86
CA THR A 271 -1.69 15.50 19.00
C THR A 271 -1.72 16.43 17.78
N GLU A 272 -0.60 17.10 17.50
CA GLU A 272 -0.45 17.96 16.33
C GLU A 272 -0.16 17.16 15.07
N HIS A 273 -0.70 17.61 13.97
CA HIS A 273 -0.36 17.10 12.65
C HIS A 273 0.17 18.22 11.75
N ARG A 274 1.18 17.90 10.98
CA ARG A 274 1.82 18.82 10.03
C ARG A 274 1.83 18.20 8.65
N VAL A 275 1.54 19.00 7.64
CA VAL A 275 1.58 18.61 6.22
C VAL A 275 2.51 19.58 5.51
N ALA A 276 3.39 19.06 4.69
CA ALA A 276 4.23 19.88 3.82
C ALA A 276 4.59 19.13 2.53
N GLU A 277 5.10 19.89 1.59
CA GLU A 277 5.55 19.39 0.29
C GLU A 277 7.04 19.72 0.08
N ALA A 278 7.70 18.88 -0.70
CA ALA A 278 9.05 19.11 -1.20
C ALA A 278 9.12 18.75 -2.68
N VAL A 279 9.95 19.48 -3.42
CA VAL A 279 10.22 19.23 -4.84
C VAL A 279 11.73 19.28 -5.05
N ASP A 280 12.28 18.27 -5.71
CA ASP A 280 13.70 18.23 -6.11
C ASP A 280 13.86 17.34 -7.35
N ARG A 281 15.11 17.12 -7.77
CA ARG A 281 15.46 16.15 -8.80
C ARG A 281 15.11 14.74 -8.32
N LYS A 282 14.57 13.91 -9.20
CA LYS A 282 14.12 12.52 -8.86
C LYS A 282 15.26 11.64 -8.36
N GLU A 283 16.52 11.87 -8.82
CA GLU A 283 17.70 11.15 -8.38
C GLU A 283 18.01 11.37 -6.88
N ARG A 284 17.43 12.42 -6.30
CA ARG A 284 17.54 12.75 -4.85
C ARG A 284 16.33 12.29 -4.05
N ALA A 285 15.54 11.35 -4.57
CA ALA A 285 14.28 10.90 -3.99
C ALA A 285 14.37 10.54 -2.48
N GLU A 286 15.39 9.79 -2.07
CA GLU A 286 15.60 9.44 -0.65
C GLU A 286 15.89 10.67 0.19
N ILE A 287 16.73 11.57 -0.29
CA ILE A 287 17.09 12.82 0.41
C ILE A 287 15.84 13.70 0.57
N VAL A 288 15.00 13.78 -0.46
CA VAL A 288 13.71 14.51 -0.41
C VAL A 288 12.82 13.96 0.70
N GLY A 289 12.72 12.62 0.81
CA GLY A 289 11.97 11.95 1.87
C GLY A 289 12.50 12.30 3.26
N GLU A 290 13.81 12.12 3.47
CA GLU A 290 14.47 12.38 4.74
C GLU A 290 14.34 13.85 5.16
N GLN A 291 14.67 14.79 4.29
CA GLN A 291 14.63 16.22 4.60
C GLN A 291 13.21 16.70 4.91
N LEU A 292 12.21 16.25 4.14
CA LEU A 292 10.83 16.60 4.43
C LEU A 292 10.37 16.06 5.80
N ALA A 293 10.80 14.85 6.15
CA ALA A 293 10.49 14.22 7.44
C ALA A 293 11.09 15.02 8.60
N LEU A 294 12.38 15.33 8.53
CA LEU A 294 13.11 16.12 9.54
C LEU A 294 12.48 17.52 9.72
N ARG A 295 12.14 18.18 8.61
CA ARG A 295 11.45 19.48 8.64
C ARG A 295 10.10 19.41 9.33
N LEU A 296 9.28 18.40 9.03
CA LEU A 296 7.96 18.22 9.65
C LEU A 296 8.06 17.85 11.14
N ARG A 297 9.10 17.12 11.53
CA ARG A 297 9.42 16.80 12.92
C ARG A 297 9.97 18.02 13.68
N GLY A 298 10.45 19.04 12.97
CA GLY A 298 10.98 20.30 13.53
C GLY A 298 12.46 20.23 13.91
N GLU A 299 13.22 19.32 13.30
CA GLU A 299 14.67 19.16 13.53
C GLU A 299 15.52 20.02 12.59
N ILE A 300 14.95 20.42 11.46
CA ILE A 300 15.56 21.36 10.50
C ILE A 300 14.54 22.41 10.09
N GLY A 301 15.01 23.59 9.70
CA GLY A 301 14.19 24.72 9.23
C GLY A 301 13.83 24.64 7.74
#